data_2dcbfd39c94f0a32e4530b624a0bbbcd
#
_entry.id   2dcbfd39c94f0a32e4530b624a0bbbcd
#
_cell.length_a   1.000
_cell.length_b   1.000
_cell.length_c   1.000
_cell.angle_alpha   90.00
_cell.angle_beta   90.00
_cell.angle_gamma   90.00
#
_symmetry.space_group_name_H-M   'P 1'
#
loop_
_entity.id
_entity.type
_entity.pdbx_description
1 polymer ?
#
loop_
_entity_poly.entity_id
_entity_poly.type
_entity_poly.pdbx_seq_one_letter_code
_entity_poly.pdbx_strand_id
1 'polypeptide(L)'
;MIRTLPRTLLVVLATAASLPATVSAQPAEPARAGEPSMEALTAQDREVLAAAQELATELSQVIEKWITTQAITADRVFARLYFPITEPRSDPQKYTTPYTELADRDLVDPEDKTLARSRAFLYAILTDSNGYVPVHNKRFAQPLTGNAAQDYLTNRTKRLLGDTASLVAARSELPYLLQHARLETGDAIYDLSVPVIVRGKRWGCVRIGYRRSE
;
A
#
# COMPACT_ATOMS: atom_id res chain seq x y z
N MET A 1 80.65 -36.68 -21.00
CA MET A 1 80.39 -37.63 -19.91
C MET A 1 79.59 -36.91 -18.84
N ILE A 2 78.29 -37.07 -18.88
CA ILE A 2 77.38 -36.40 -17.93
C ILE A 2 76.68 -37.49 -17.16
N ARG A 3 76.96 -37.57 -15.84
CA ARG A 3 76.34 -38.50 -14.91
C ARG A 3 74.99 -38.01 -14.47
N THR A 4 73.98 -38.80 -14.75
CA THR A 4 72.61 -38.61 -14.23
C THR A 4 72.48 -39.22 -12.84
N LEU A 5 71.97 -38.43 -11.87
CA LEU A 5 71.58 -38.86 -10.52
C LEU A 5 70.09 -39.18 -10.49
N PRO A 6 69.61 -40.19 -9.74
CA PRO A 6 68.22 -40.56 -9.67
C PRO A 6 67.42 -39.64 -8.73
N ARG A 7 66.25 -39.29 -9.15
CA ARG A 7 65.24 -38.56 -8.34
C ARG A 7 64.53 -39.52 -7.39
N THR A 8 64.75 -39.36 -6.12
CA THR A 8 64.00 -40.05 -5.07
C THR A 8 62.62 -39.43 -4.94
N LEU A 9 61.57 -40.26 -5.15
CA LEU A 9 60.18 -39.88 -5.02
C LEU A 9 59.80 -39.97 -3.53
N LEU A 10 59.49 -38.78 -2.91
CA LEU A 10 58.98 -38.71 -1.54
C LEU A 10 57.43 -38.71 -1.60
N VAL A 11 56.83 -39.83 -1.17
CA VAL A 11 55.39 -39.95 -1.02
C VAL A 11 55.03 -39.39 0.35
N VAL A 12 54.33 -38.23 0.35
CA VAL A 12 53.75 -37.67 1.57
C VAL A 12 52.30 -38.14 1.65
N LEU A 13 51.97 -39.01 2.58
CA LEU A 13 50.62 -39.36 2.96
C LEU A 13 49.99 -38.18 3.72
N ALA A 14 49.04 -37.48 3.09
CA ALA A 14 48.21 -36.51 3.77
C ALA A 14 47.00 -37.21 4.39
N THR A 15 46.96 -37.30 5.70
CA THR A 15 45.77 -37.71 6.45
C THR A 15 44.77 -36.58 6.44
N ALA A 16 43.63 -36.79 5.76
CA ALA A 16 42.51 -35.86 5.75
C ALA A 16 41.77 -35.94 7.09
N ALA A 17 41.91 -34.92 7.92
CA ALA A 17 41.08 -34.73 9.10
C ALA A 17 39.73 -34.11 8.65
N SER A 18 38.65 -34.88 8.82
CA SER A 18 37.27 -34.41 8.58
C SER A 18 36.88 -33.38 9.65
N LEU A 19 36.74 -32.13 9.27
CA LEU A 19 36.11 -31.09 10.09
C LEU A 19 34.57 -31.23 10.02
N PRO A 20 33.84 -31.12 11.15
CA PRO A 20 32.38 -31.12 11.11
C PRO A 20 31.90 -29.89 10.39
N ALA A 21 30.98 -30.07 9.44
CA ALA A 21 30.28 -28.99 8.76
C ALA A 21 29.46 -28.19 9.78
N THR A 22 29.90 -26.97 10.11
CA THR A 22 29.08 -25.98 10.79
C THR A 22 27.98 -25.56 9.83
N VAL A 23 26.75 -25.99 10.12
CA VAL A 23 25.55 -25.46 9.48
C VAL A 23 25.45 -23.98 9.91
N SER A 24 25.89 -23.11 9.03
CA SER A 24 25.67 -21.67 9.18
C SER A 24 24.16 -21.42 8.98
N ALA A 25 23.46 -21.12 10.08
CA ALA A 25 22.11 -20.62 10.01
C ALA A 25 22.18 -19.27 9.28
N GLN A 26 21.74 -19.24 8.02
CA GLN A 26 21.50 -17.98 7.32
C GLN A 26 20.46 -17.18 8.13
N PRO A 27 20.71 -15.88 8.41
CA PRO A 27 19.70 -15.02 8.98
C PRO A 27 18.51 -15.02 8.03
N ALA A 28 17.31 -15.27 8.55
CA ALA A 28 16.08 -15.16 7.78
C ALA A 28 16.05 -13.75 7.14
N GLU A 29 16.04 -13.73 5.81
CA GLU A 29 15.88 -12.51 5.05
C GLU A 29 14.57 -11.84 5.50
N PRO A 30 14.55 -10.53 5.84
CA PRO A 30 13.31 -9.85 6.22
C PRO A 30 12.36 -9.98 5.04
N ALA A 31 11.15 -10.50 5.29
CA ALA A 31 10.11 -10.62 4.29
C ALA A 31 10.00 -9.29 3.53
N ARG A 32 10.22 -9.32 2.21
CA ARG A 32 10.12 -8.14 1.35
C ARG A 32 8.68 -7.65 1.40
N ALA A 33 8.45 -6.52 2.08
CA ALA A 33 7.17 -5.85 2.07
C ALA A 33 6.83 -5.52 0.60
N GLY A 34 5.73 -6.09 0.07
CA GLY A 34 5.19 -5.73 -1.23
C GLY A 34 5.17 -6.79 -2.33
N GLU A 35 5.57 -8.04 -2.08
CA GLU A 35 5.31 -9.10 -3.05
C GLU A 35 3.82 -9.48 -3.01
N PRO A 36 3.14 -9.57 -4.19
CA PRO A 36 1.75 -10.02 -4.23
C PRO A 36 1.68 -11.45 -3.70
N SER A 37 0.99 -11.63 -2.58
CA SER A 37 0.78 -12.96 -2.01
C SER A 37 -0.13 -13.76 -2.95
N MET A 38 0.35 -14.90 -3.46
CA MET A 38 -0.45 -15.92 -4.14
C MET A 38 -1.23 -16.79 -3.13
N GLU A 39 -1.33 -16.31 -1.89
CA GLU A 39 -2.05 -16.99 -0.83
C GLU A 39 -3.54 -17.13 -1.17
N ALA A 40 -4.10 -18.31 -0.96
CA ALA A 40 -5.52 -18.53 -1.21
C ALA A 40 -6.35 -17.64 -0.25
N LEU A 41 -7.28 -16.86 -0.79
CA LEU A 41 -8.16 -16.01 0.00
C LEU A 41 -8.94 -16.81 1.03
N THR A 42 -8.92 -16.38 2.28
CA THR A 42 -9.81 -16.91 3.33
C THR A 42 -11.26 -16.49 3.08
N ALA A 43 -12.20 -17.00 3.86
CA ALA A 43 -13.59 -16.53 3.80
C ALA A 43 -13.68 -15.03 4.12
N GLN A 44 -12.96 -14.56 5.13
CA GLN A 44 -12.92 -13.15 5.51
C GLN A 44 -12.30 -12.28 4.39
N ASP A 45 -11.22 -12.74 3.74
CA ASP A 45 -10.63 -11.98 2.63
C ASP A 45 -11.60 -11.81 1.46
N ARG A 46 -12.43 -12.83 1.18
CA ARG A 46 -13.49 -12.74 0.15
C ARG A 46 -14.57 -11.73 0.52
N GLU A 47 -14.93 -11.61 1.80
CA GLU A 47 -15.86 -10.58 2.27
C GLU A 47 -15.25 -9.18 2.13
N VAL A 48 -13.95 -9.02 2.47
CA VAL A 48 -13.23 -7.77 2.27
C VAL A 48 -13.13 -7.42 0.78
N LEU A 49 -12.83 -8.42 -0.07
CA LEU A 49 -12.77 -8.23 -1.53
C LEU A 49 -14.11 -7.75 -2.08
N ALA A 50 -15.23 -8.38 -1.68
CA ALA A 50 -16.55 -7.94 -2.11
C ALA A 50 -16.84 -6.51 -1.67
N ALA A 51 -16.54 -6.16 -0.42
CA ALA A 51 -16.69 -4.79 0.09
C ALA A 51 -15.83 -3.77 -0.68
N ALA A 52 -14.60 -4.13 -1.01
CA ALA A 52 -13.69 -3.27 -1.78
C ALA A 52 -14.16 -3.08 -3.24
N GLN A 53 -14.71 -4.14 -3.87
CA GLN A 53 -15.27 -4.06 -5.22
C GLN A 53 -16.54 -3.20 -5.28
N GLU A 54 -17.41 -3.33 -4.30
CA GLU A 54 -18.60 -2.48 -4.18
C GLU A 54 -18.21 -1.01 -3.99
N LEU A 55 -17.28 -0.72 -3.07
CA LEU A 55 -16.78 0.65 -2.86
C LEU A 55 -16.09 1.18 -4.12
N ALA A 56 -15.27 0.40 -4.80
CA ALA A 56 -14.59 0.81 -6.04
C ALA A 56 -15.61 1.17 -7.13
N THR A 57 -16.69 0.41 -7.25
CA THR A 57 -17.78 0.68 -8.19
C THR A 57 -18.51 1.97 -7.82
N GLU A 58 -18.88 2.15 -6.55
CA GLU A 58 -19.55 3.35 -6.05
C GLU A 58 -18.72 4.61 -6.29
N LEU A 59 -17.43 4.58 -5.93
CA LEU A 59 -16.53 5.72 -6.11
C LEU A 59 -16.21 6.00 -7.59
N SER A 60 -16.13 4.98 -8.42
CA SER A 60 -16.04 5.15 -9.89
C SER A 60 -17.26 5.93 -10.41
N GLN A 61 -18.46 5.54 -10.01
CA GLN A 61 -19.71 6.22 -10.42
C GLN A 61 -19.76 7.66 -9.92
N VAL A 62 -19.30 7.94 -8.70
CA VAL A 62 -19.20 9.31 -8.16
C VAL A 62 -18.27 10.15 -9.04
N ILE A 63 -17.10 9.66 -9.37
CA ILE A 63 -16.13 10.40 -10.21
C ILE A 63 -16.66 10.56 -11.64
N GLU A 64 -17.30 9.55 -12.21
CA GLU A 64 -17.97 9.64 -13.52
C GLU A 64 -19.07 10.71 -13.51
N LYS A 65 -19.84 10.80 -12.43
CA LYS A 65 -20.87 11.84 -12.25
C LYS A 65 -20.26 13.23 -12.25
N TRP A 66 -19.12 13.45 -11.61
CA TRP A 66 -18.43 14.76 -11.65
C TRP A 66 -18.12 15.19 -13.09
N ILE A 67 -17.65 14.22 -13.92
CA ILE A 67 -17.31 14.50 -15.31
C ILE A 67 -18.59 14.72 -16.15
N THR A 68 -19.60 13.86 -16.01
CA THR A 68 -20.83 13.93 -16.81
C THR A 68 -21.68 15.15 -16.52
N THR A 69 -21.67 15.61 -15.26
CA THR A 69 -22.34 16.87 -14.86
C THR A 69 -21.50 18.12 -15.12
N GLN A 70 -20.30 17.96 -15.72
CA GLN A 70 -19.37 19.06 -15.99
C GLN A 70 -18.90 19.82 -14.74
N ALA A 71 -19.02 19.21 -13.55
CA ALA A 71 -18.43 19.78 -12.32
C ALA A 71 -16.90 19.87 -12.42
N ILE A 72 -16.29 18.96 -13.19
CA ILE A 72 -14.88 18.97 -13.53
C ILE A 72 -14.66 18.26 -14.87
N THR A 73 -13.62 18.64 -15.61
CA THR A 73 -13.25 17.93 -16.86
C THR A 73 -12.51 16.64 -16.60
N ALA A 74 -12.60 15.67 -17.50
CA ALA A 74 -11.87 14.41 -17.40
C ALA A 74 -10.34 14.63 -17.25
N ASP A 75 -9.77 15.56 -18.02
CA ASP A 75 -8.33 15.86 -17.93
C ASP A 75 -7.93 16.34 -16.53
N ARG A 76 -8.76 17.16 -15.90
CA ARG A 76 -8.49 17.64 -14.53
C ARG A 76 -8.66 16.54 -13.48
N VAL A 77 -9.58 15.59 -13.68
CA VAL A 77 -9.74 14.41 -12.81
C VAL A 77 -8.52 13.50 -12.87
N PHE A 78 -7.93 13.36 -14.06
CA PHE A 78 -6.71 12.54 -14.25
C PHE A 78 -5.40 13.32 -14.06
N ALA A 79 -5.47 14.65 -13.92
CA ALA A 79 -4.29 15.46 -13.65
C ALA A 79 -3.69 15.09 -12.27
N ARG A 80 -2.43 14.72 -12.25
CA ARG A 80 -1.68 14.43 -11.02
C ARG A 80 -0.98 15.70 -10.52
N LEU A 81 -1.80 16.74 -10.32
CA LEU A 81 -1.36 18.05 -9.85
C LEU A 81 -1.64 18.16 -8.35
N TYR A 82 -0.59 18.27 -7.57
CA TYR A 82 -0.65 18.38 -6.11
C TYR A 82 -0.10 19.74 -5.70
N PHE A 83 -0.96 20.55 -5.09
CA PHE A 83 -0.62 21.87 -4.60
C PHE A 83 -0.41 21.82 -3.09
N PRO A 84 0.77 22.11 -2.56
CA PRO A 84 1.01 22.02 -1.12
C PRO A 84 0.11 22.98 -0.34
N ILE A 85 -0.48 22.48 0.74
CA ILE A 85 -1.20 23.31 1.70
C ILE A 85 -0.18 23.91 2.65
N THR A 86 -0.02 25.22 2.60
CA THR A 86 0.97 25.93 3.40
C THR A 86 0.44 26.39 4.76
N GLU A 87 -0.89 26.60 4.86
CA GLU A 87 -1.56 27.00 6.11
C GLU A 87 -2.89 26.25 6.26
N PRO A 88 -3.13 25.62 7.43
CA PRO A 88 -2.17 25.40 8.50
C PRO A 88 -1.07 24.41 8.06
N ARG A 89 0.15 24.62 8.54
CA ARG A 89 1.27 23.69 8.29
C ARG A 89 0.94 22.30 8.85
N SER A 90 1.36 21.27 8.15
CA SER A 90 1.22 19.87 8.57
C SER A 90 2.46 19.06 8.26
N ASP A 91 2.72 18.08 9.09
CA ASP A 91 3.74 17.06 8.89
C ASP A 91 3.06 15.68 9.07
N PRO A 92 3.02 14.82 8.02
CA PRO A 92 3.54 15.06 6.66
C PRO A 92 2.79 16.16 5.90
N GLN A 93 3.45 16.72 4.89
CA GLN A 93 2.89 17.74 4.00
C GLN A 93 1.57 17.27 3.38
N LYS A 94 0.57 18.13 3.39
CA LYS A 94 -0.72 17.91 2.74
C LYS A 94 -0.83 18.68 1.43
N TYR A 95 -1.72 18.19 0.56
CA TYR A 95 -1.89 18.74 -0.77
C TYR A 95 -3.37 18.88 -1.13
N THR A 96 -3.68 19.87 -1.95
CA THR A 96 -4.92 19.94 -2.70
C THR A 96 -4.71 19.49 -4.13
N THR A 97 -5.80 19.17 -4.80
CA THR A 97 -5.87 18.76 -6.21
C THR A 97 -7.00 19.53 -6.89
N PRO A 98 -7.09 19.49 -8.24
CA PRO A 98 -8.23 20.11 -8.94
C PRO A 98 -9.60 19.59 -8.54
N TYR A 99 -9.68 18.41 -7.88
CA TYR A 99 -10.94 17.77 -7.45
C TYR A 99 -11.13 17.74 -5.93
N THR A 100 -10.33 18.49 -5.15
CA THR A 100 -10.36 18.45 -3.68
C THR A 100 -11.74 18.71 -3.10
N GLU A 101 -12.43 19.78 -3.55
CA GLU A 101 -13.77 20.15 -3.03
C GLU A 101 -14.82 19.08 -3.35
N LEU A 102 -14.76 18.49 -4.53
CA LEU A 102 -15.62 17.39 -4.93
C LEU A 102 -15.37 16.14 -4.09
N ALA A 103 -14.10 15.82 -3.84
CA ALA A 103 -13.69 14.69 -3.00
C ALA A 103 -14.18 14.87 -1.55
N ASP A 104 -13.94 16.04 -0.95
CA ASP A 104 -14.37 16.36 0.41
C ASP A 104 -15.90 16.22 0.58
N ARG A 105 -16.67 16.56 -0.46
CA ARG A 105 -18.13 16.48 -0.44
C ARG A 105 -18.66 15.05 -0.63
N ASP A 106 -18.09 14.29 -1.56
CA ASP A 106 -18.77 13.11 -2.13
C ASP A 106 -18.09 11.76 -1.78
N LEU A 107 -16.82 11.73 -1.34
CA LEU A 107 -16.11 10.47 -1.15
C LEU A 107 -16.09 9.96 0.30
N VAL A 108 -16.27 10.84 1.29
CA VAL A 108 -16.14 10.49 2.72
C VAL A 108 -17.24 9.52 3.16
N ASP A 109 -18.49 9.78 2.78
CA ASP A 109 -19.63 8.96 3.23
C ASP A 109 -19.60 7.53 2.68
N PRO A 110 -19.31 7.24 1.38
CA PRO A 110 -19.08 5.90 0.89
C PRO A 110 -17.95 5.15 1.62
N GLU A 111 -16.82 5.82 1.87
CA GLU A 111 -15.70 5.24 2.60
C GLU A 111 -16.07 4.90 4.05
N ASP A 112 -16.76 5.78 4.76
CA ASP A 112 -17.20 5.55 6.14
C ASP A 112 -18.26 4.46 6.24
N LYS A 113 -19.21 4.43 5.31
CA LYS A 113 -20.23 3.37 5.22
C LYS A 113 -19.58 2.00 5.02
N THR A 114 -18.55 1.93 4.17
CA THR A 114 -17.79 0.69 3.97
C THR A 114 -17.02 0.31 5.23
N LEU A 115 -16.34 1.25 5.87
CA LEU A 115 -15.62 1.01 7.12
C LEU A 115 -16.52 0.47 8.23
N ALA A 116 -17.77 0.95 8.31
CA ALA A 116 -18.73 0.55 9.34
C ALA A 116 -19.27 -0.88 9.16
N ARG A 117 -19.01 -1.56 8.03
CA ARG A 117 -19.51 -2.90 7.76
C ARG A 117 -18.89 -3.98 8.66
N SER A 118 -17.68 -3.74 9.18
CA SER A 118 -17.00 -4.71 10.03
C SER A 118 -16.09 -4.04 11.05
N ARG A 119 -16.08 -4.56 12.28
CA ARG A 119 -15.11 -4.15 13.32
C ARG A 119 -13.68 -4.55 12.98
N ALA A 120 -13.49 -5.53 12.10
CA ALA A 120 -12.19 -5.93 11.62
C ALA A 120 -11.56 -4.89 10.67
N PHE A 121 -12.38 -4.03 10.04
CA PHE A 121 -11.90 -3.00 9.13
C PHE A 121 -11.24 -1.85 9.91
N LEU A 122 -10.05 -1.50 9.47
CA LEU A 122 -9.23 -0.45 10.08
C LEU A 122 -9.28 0.85 9.29
N TYR A 123 -9.42 0.75 7.99
CA TYR A 123 -9.70 1.84 7.06
C TYR A 123 -10.31 1.31 5.78
N ALA A 124 -11.05 2.18 5.09
CA ALA A 124 -11.53 1.97 3.73
C ALA A 124 -11.36 3.30 3.00
N ILE A 125 -10.45 3.38 2.05
CA ILE A 125 -10.01 4.62 1.42
C ILE A 125 -9.82 4.48 -0.08
N LEU A 126 -9.91 5.61 -0.78
CA LEU A 126 -9.51 5.77 -2.17
C LEU A 126 -8.11 6.38 -2.25
N THR A 127 -7.26 5.84 -3.10
CA THR A 127 -5.98 6.46 -3.46
C THR A 127 -5.87 6.60 -4.96
N ASP A 128 -5.25 7.67 -5.43
CA ASP A 128 -4.91 7.76 -6.84
C ASP A 128 -3.67 6.93 -7.20
N SER A 129 -3.30 6.87 -8.47
CA SER A 129 -2.17 6.07 -8.96
C SER A 129 -0.79 6.52 -8.45
N ASN A 130 -0.68 7.66 -7.78
CA ASN A 130 0.53 8.13 -7.11
C ASN A 130 0.47 7.95 -5.59
N GLY A 131 -0.59 7.30 -5.07
CA GLY A 131 -0.77 7.10 -3.63
C GLY A 131 -1.33 8.32 -2.91
N TYR A 132 -1.90 9.29 -3.63
CA TYR A 132 -2.56 10.41 -2.98
C TYR A 132 -3.92 9.99 -2.40
N VAL A 133 -4.13 10.30 -1.12
CA VAL A 133 -5.38 10.06 -0.37
C VAL A 133 -6.17 11.36 -0.33
N PRO A 134 -7.18 11.57 -1.20
CA PRO A 134 -7.92 12.83 -1.24
C PRO A 134 -8.70 13.09 0.04
N VAL A 135 -9.37 12.07 0.54
CA VAL A 135 -10.09 12.07 1.82
C VAL A 135 -9.75 10.81 2.62
N HIS A 136 -10.17 10.74 3.85
CA HIS A 136 -10.03 9.55 4.69
C HIS A 136 -11.28 9.38 5.53
N ASN A 137 -11.51 8.19 6.07
CA ASN A 137 -12.59 7.95 7.03
C ASN A 137 -12.60 9.02 8.13
N LYS A 138 -13.78 9.47 8.54
CA LYS A 138 -13.97 10.59 9.48
C LYS A 138 -13.11 10.50 10.74
N ARG A 139 -12.90 9.26 11.27
CA ARG A 139 -12.04 9.05 12.44
C ARG A 139 -10.59 9.44 12.22
N PHE A 140 -10.13 9.49 10.97
CA PHE A 140 -8.79 9.92 10.56
C PHE A 140 -8.79 11.21 9.75
N ALA A 141 -9.87 11.98 9.84
CA ALA A 141 -10.03 13.28 9.23
C ALA A 141 -10.29 14.37 10.29
N GLN A 142 -9.76 14.19 11.51
CA GLN A 142 -9.95 15.13 12.61
C GLN A 142 -9.27 16.47 12.29
N PRO A 143 -9.79 17.59 12.81
CA PRO A 143 -9.13 18.88 12.66
C PRO A 143 -7.67 18.83 13.12
N LEU A 144 -6.80 19.60 12.47
CA LEU A 144 -5.41 19.76 12.92
C LEU A 144 -5.38 20.48 14.26
N THR A 145 -4.61 19.96 15.20
CA THR A 145 -4.47 20.50 16.55
C THR A 145 -3.24 21.38 16.71
N GLY A 146 -2.32 21.33 15.73
CA GLY A 146 -0.98 21.94 15.82
C GLY A 146 0.05 21.04 16.52
N ASN A 147 -0.38 19.89 17.07
CA ASN A 147 0.54 18.87 17.58
C ASN A 147 0.84 17.86 16.48
N ALA A 148 2.04 17.92 15.91
CA ALA A 148 2.41 17.10 14.76
C ALA A 148 2.24 15.59 15.01
N ALA A 149 2.57 15.08 16.21
CA ALA A 149 2.45 13.66 16.53
C ALA A 149 0.97 13.22 16.61
N GLN A 150 0.12 14.04 17.19
CA GLN A 150 -1.33 13.78 17.23
C GLN A 150 -1.93 13.89 15.84
N ASP A 151 -1.63 14.96 15.12
CA ASP A 151 -2.15 15.23 13.78
C ASP A 151 -1.70 14.13 12.78
N TYR A 152 -0.50 13.59 12.95
CA TYR A 152 -0.01 12.45 12.17
C TYR A 152 -0.94 11.23 12.30
N LEU A 153 -1.45 10.94 13.47
CA LEU A 153 -2.29 9.78 13.75
C LEU A 153 -3.78 10.02 13.41
N THR A 154 -4.28 11.24 13.63
CA THR A 154 -5.71 11.54 13.61
C THR A 154 -6.19 12.26 12.35
N ASN A 155 -5.27 12.85 11.57
CA ASN A 155 -5.61 13.52 10.31
C ASN A 155 -4.76 12.99 9.16
N ARG A 156 -5.27 12.01 8.41
CA ARG A 156 -4.58 11.31 7.33
C ARG A 156 -5.05 11.71 5.93
N THR A 157 -5.97 12.68 5.83
CA THR A 157 -6.48 13.20 4.54
C THR A 157 -5.41 13.98 3.78
N LYS A 158 -5.56 14.06 2.48
CA LYS A 158 -4.76 14.94 1.60
C LYS A 158 -3.25 14.67 1.66
N ARG A 159 -2.87 13.40 1.86
CA ARG A 159 -1.48 12.95 1.91
C ARG A 159 -1.08 12.19 0.66
N LEU A 160 0.19 12.28 0.31
CA LEU A 160 0.85 11.34 -0.60
C LEU A 160 1.51 10.23 0.22
N LEU A 161 1.06 9.00 0.03
CA LEU A 161 1.64 7.82 0.65
C LEU A 161 2.83 7.38 -0.21
N GLY A 162 4.03 7.46 0.37
CA GLY A 162 5.28 7.14 -0.34
C GLY A 162 5.87 5.78 0.00
N ASP A 163 5.24 5.01 0.88
CA ASP A 163 5.71 3.67 1.22
C ASP A 163 5.48 2.66 0.08
N THR A 164 6.33 1.63 0.03
CA THR A 164 6.31 0.65 -1.05
C THR A 164 4.97 -0.04 -1.20
N ALA A 165 4.34 -0.47 -0.11
CA ALA A 165 3.07 -1.19 -0.15
C ALA A 165 1.95 -0.31 -0.74
N SER A 166 1.89 0.97 -0.34
CA SER A 166 0.93 1.94 -0.87
C SER A 166 1.12 2.19 -2.37
N LEU A 167 2.36 2.34 -2.83
CA LEU A 167 2.65 2.56 -4.25
C LEU A 167 2.40 1.31 -5.11
N VAL A 168 2.69 0.12 -4.59
CA VAL A 168 2.37 -1.14 -5.26
C VAL A 168 0.85 -1.30 -5.39
N ALA A 169 0.08 -1.06 -4.34
CA ALA A 169 -1.39 -1.08 -4.39
C ALA A 169 -1.93 -0.07 -5.41
N ALA A 170 -1.44 1.18 -5.36
CA ALA A 170 -1.88 2.26 -6.24
C ALA A 170 -1.65 1.95 -7.73
N ARG A 171 -0.64 1.15 -8.07
CA ARG A 171 -0.20 0.86 -9.45
C ARG A 171 -0.46 -0.57 -9.91
N SER A 172 -0.94 -1.47 -9.05
CA SER A 172 -1.18 -2.87 -9.38
C SER A 172 -2.20 -2.99 -10.52
N GLU A 173 -1.90 -3.77 -11.55
CA GLU A 173 -2.79 -4.07 -12.67
C GLU A 173 -3.67 -5.31 -12.42
N LEU A 174 -3.49 -5.95 -11.26
CA LEU A 174 -4.27 -7.12 -10.87
C LEU A 174 -5.73 -6.74 -10.58
N PRO A 175 -6.69 -7.67 -10.74
CA PRO A 175 -8.10 -7.44 -10.39
C PRO A 175 -8.28 -7.16 -8.90
N TYR A 176 -7.41 -7.66 -8.06
CA TYR A 176 -7.21 -7.28 -6.66
C TYR A 176 -5.78 -7.58 -6.25
N LEU A 177 -5.33 -6.95 -5.18
CA LEU A 177 -4.03 -7.23 -4.56
C LEU A 177 -4.22 -7.33 -3.04
N LEU A 178 -3.78 -8.45 -2.47
CA LEU A 178 -3.72 -8.66 -1.02
C LEU A 178 -2.27 -8.57 -0.57
N GLN A 179 -2.00 -7.71 0.40
CA GLN A 179 -0.67 -7.46 0.93
C GLN A 179 -0.66 -7.54 2.45
N HIS A 180 0.49 -7.91 3.01
CA HIS A 180 0.81 -7.63 4.40
C HIS A 180 1.30 -6.18 4.50
N ALA A 181 0.74 -5.41 5.40
CA ALA A 181 1.11 -4.03 5.65
C ALA A 181 1.34 -3.79 7.16
N ARG A 182 1.84 -2.61 7.49
CA ARG A 182 1.95 -2.17 8.88
C ARG A 182 1.28 -0.81 9.04
N LEU A 183 0.58 -0.65 10.14
CA LEU A 183 0.12 0.66 10.57
C LEU A 183 1.30 1.50 11.08
N GLU A 184 1.10 2.80 11.20
CA GLU A 184 2.08 3.69 11.84
C GLU A 184 2.34 3.32 13.32
N THR A 185 1.42 2.60 13.95
CA THR A 185 1.58 2.02 15.31
C THR A 185 2.51 0.82 15.33
N GLY A 186 2.93 0.29 14.16
CA GLY A 186 3.74 -0.92 14.04
C GLY A 186 2.92 -2.21 13.92
N ASP A 187 1.60 -2.16 14.14
CA ASP A 187 0.73 -3.33 14.05
C ASP A 187 0.73 -3.91 12.63
N ALA A 188 0.91 -5.23 12.53
CA ALA A 188 0.77 -5.95 11.27
C ALA A 188 -0.72 -6.07 10.91
N ILE A 189 -1.04 -5.81 9.66
CA ILE A 189 -2.39 -5.87 9.10
C ILE A 189 -2.37 -6.49 7.71
N TYR A 190 -3.55 -6.81 7.20
CA TYR A 190 -3.78 -7.10 5.79
C TYR A 190 -4.33 -5.85 5.11
N ASP A 191 -3.88 -5.60 3.88
CA ASP A 191 -4.34 -4.51 3.01
C ASP A 191 -4.81 -5.14 1.70
N LEU A 192 -6.09 -5.03 1.41
CA LEU A 192 -6.67 -5.50 0.15
C LEU A 192 -7.04 -4.32 -0.71
N SER A 193 -6.51 -4.28 -1.92
CA SER A 193 -6.77 -3.21 -2.88
C SER A 193 -7.44 -3.71 -4.15
N VAL A 194 -8.32 -2.86 -4.71
CA VAL A 194 -9.08 -3.10 -5.94
C VAL A 194 -8.99 -1.86 -6.83
N PRO A 195 -8.71 -2.01 -8.16
CA PRO A 195 -8.62 -0.87 -9.05
C PRO A 195 -9.95 -0.11 -9.17
N VAL A 196 -9.86 1.21 -9.26
CA VAL A 196 -10.96 2.12 -9.60
C VAL A 196 -10.78 2.57 -11.05
N ILE A 197 -11.77 2.27 -11.89
CA ILE A 197 -11.75 2.54 -13.33
C ILE A 197 -12.72 3.68 -13.63
N VAL A 198 -12.23 4.74 -14.25
CA VAL A 198 -13.01 5.92 -14.67
C VAL A 198 -12.77 6.14 -16.16
N ARG A 199 -13.81 6.30 -16.96
CA ARG A 199 -13.68 6.43 -18.44
C ARG A 199 -12.87 5.31 -19.08
N GLY A 200 -13.00 4.08 -18.56
CA GLY A 200 -12.22 2.92 -19.04
C GLY A 200 -10.73 2.98 -18.71
N LYS A 201 -10.26 3.94 -17.93
CA LYS A 201 -8.87 4.10 -17.51
C LYS A 201 -8.74 3.93 -16.01
N ARG A 202 -7.65 3.31 -15.57
CA ARG A 202 -7.34 3.23 -14.14
C ARG A 202 -7.12 4.62 -13.57
N TRP A 203 -7.94 5.00 -12.60
CA TRP A 203 -7.79 6.25 -11.86
C TRP A 203 -6.90 6.08 -10.62
N GLY A 204 -7.07 4.97 -9.93
CA GLY A 204 -6.37 4.63 -8.70
C GLY A 204 -6.85 3.30 -8.15
N CYS A 205 -6.93 3.17 -6.84
CA CYS A 205 -7.48 1.99 -6.18
C CYS A 205 -8.22 2.33 -4.89
N VAL A 206 -9.23 1.53 -4.56
CA VAL A 206 -9.75 1.40 -3.19
C VAL A 206 -8.81 0.50 -2.41
N ARG A 207 -8.62 0.82 -1.14
CA ARG A 207 -7.87 0.02 -0.18
C ARG A 207 -8.67 -0.19 1.08
N ILE A 208 -8.75 -1.43 1.55
CA ILE A 208 -9.31 -1.78 2.86
C ILE A 208 -8.22 -2.44 3.69
N GLY A 209 -7.82 -1.77 4.76
CA GLY A 209 -6.95 -2.34 5.78
C GLY A 209 -7.78 -3.05 6.84
N TYR A 210 -7.39 -4.27 7.22
CA TYR A 210 -8.14 -5.07 8.17
C TYR A 210 -7.26 -6.03 8.98
N ARG A 211 -7.81 -6.50 10.11
CA ARG A 211 -7.24 -7.62 10.87
C ARG A 211 -7.95 -8.90 10.49
N ARG A 212 -7.21 -9.97 10.21
CA ARG A 212 -7.79 -11.30 10.13
C ARG A 212 -8.18 -11.77 11.54
N SER A 213 -9.36 -12.40 11.65
CA SER A 213 -9.75 -13.17 12.84
C SER A 213 -8.89 -14.42 12.90
N GLU A 214 -8.43 -14.79 14.08
CA GLU A 214 -7.75 -16.07 14.34
C GLU A 214 -8.73 -17.25 14.19
#